data_9e7a90f9fbeff7b595ab42173d99d698
#
_entry.id   9e7a90f9fbeff7b595ab42173d99d698
#
_cell.length_a   1.000
_cell.length_b   1.000
_cell.length_c   1.000
_cell.angle_alpha   90.00
_cell.angle_beta   90.00
_cell.angle_gamma   90.00
#
_symmetry.space_group_name_H-M   'P 1'
#
loop_
_entity.id
_entity.type
_entity.pdbx_description
1 polymer ?
#
loop_
_entity_poly.entity_id
_entity_poly.type
_entity_poly.pdbx_seq_one_letter_code
_entity_poly.pdbx_strand_id
1 'polypeptide(L)'
;MLDWVDDRVLFSRHPFNYGAYCAACDAVTAMRVGWELGGGAGDGSVHPAWTETVVCAKCHLNSRMRAVIDFLKARVDLGAVEHAYVAEQTTPSFDVLRQMFPSLLGSEYLGPEYKSGETHLLVRGETRVRHEDLTNCSFGDAAFDLVVTQDVFEHVPDYRKAFAELVRILTAHGTLVFTIPFFSELADTRVRATVGTAGVTHLLPPEVHGNPVSSEGSLCFQNFGWDILDDLRAAGFADAFASLYWGPWQGHLGLPFFVFSATKAGR
;
A
#
# COMPACT_ATOMS: atom_id res chain seq x y z
N MET A 1 14.58 -19.23 11.87
CA MET A 1 13.12 -19.04 12.12
C MET A 1 12.33 -18.97 10.82
N LEU A 2 12.83 -18.27 9.80
CA LEU A 2 12.22 -18.21 8.44
C LEU A 2 12.30 -19.57 7.75
N ASP A 3 13.46 -20.23 7.79
CA ASP A 3 13.66 -21.58 7.25
C ASP A 3 12.63 -22.59 7.78
N TRP A 4 12.23 -22.45 9.06
CA TRP A 4 11.23 -23.33 9.66
C TRP A 4 9.81 -23.14 9.08
N VAL A 5 9.44 -21.91 8.68
CA VAL A 5 8.16 -21.64 8.00
C VAL A 5 8.23 -22.17 6.58
N ASP A 6 9.35 -21.94 5.89
CA ASP A 6 9.57 -22.39 4.52
C ASP A 6 9.56 -23.91 4.44
N ASP A 7 10.24 -24.63 5.35
CA ASP A 7 10.25 -26.09 5.40
C ASP A 7 8.88 -26.71 5.70
N ARG A 8 8.01 -26.01 6.44
CA ARG A 8 6.69 -26.53 6.81
C ARG A 8 5.57 -26.12 5.88
N VAL A 9 5.71 -25.00 5.17
CA VAL A 9 4.68 -24.44 4.29
C VAL A 9 4.98 -24.72 2.82
N LEU A 10 6.25 -24.90 2.45
CA LEU A 10 6.66 -25.24 1.09
C LEU A 10 6.61 -26.75 0.82
N PHE A 11 5.40 -27.29 0.66
CA PHE A 11 5.23 -28.70 0.27
C PHE A 11 5.58 -28.98 -1.19
N SER A 12 5.60 -27.95 -2.03
CA SER A 12 5.98 -28.07 -3.45
C SER A 12 6.25 -26.69 -4.05
N ARG A 13 6.97 -26.67 -5.19
CA ARG A 13 7.12 -25.46 -6.02
C ARG A 13 5.88 -25.16 -6.87
N HIS A 14 4.75 -25.85 -6.60
CA HIS A 14 3.47 -25.60 -7.26
C HIS A 14 2.55 -24.79 -6.35
N PRO A 15 1.61 -24.02 -6.90
CA PRO A 15 0.60 -23.34 -6.11
C PRO A 15 -0.11 -24.32 -5.17
N PHE A 16 -0.33 -23.89 -3.93
CA PHE A 16 -1.02 -24.69 -2.92
C PHE A 16 -1.97 -23.83 -2.08
N ASN A 17 -2.85 -24.46 -1.34
CA ASN A 17 -3.75 -23.80 -0.42
C ASN A 17 -3.32 -24.03 1.03
N TYR A 18 -3.45 -23.00 1.83
CA TYR A 18 -3.14 -22.99 3.25
C TYR A 18 -4.29 -22.37 4.03
N GLY A 19 -4.73 -23.03 5.10
CA GLY A 19 -5.81 -22.54 5.95
C GLY A 19 -5.31 -21.48 6.94
N ALA A 20 -5.84 -20.25 6.87
CA ALA A 20 -5.51 -19.18 7.79
C ALA A 20 -6.69 -18.24 8.05
N TYR A 21 -6.65 -17.51 9.16
CA TYR A 21 -7.62 -16.47 9.47
C TYR A 21 -7.44 -15.28 8.54
N CYS A 22 -8.53 -14.80 7.97
CA CYS A 22 -8.58 -13.61 7.14
C CYS A 22 -9.31 -12.49 7.88
N ALA A 23 -8.61 -11.43 8.26
CA ALA A 23 -9.20 -10.28 8.95
C ALA A 23 -10.29 -9.58 8.12
N ALA A 24 -10.15 -9.55 6.79
CA ALA A 24 -11.17 -8.97 5.90
C ALA A 24 -12.46 -9.79 5.88
N CYS A 25 -12.36 -11.13 5.95
CA CYS A 25 -13.52 -12.04 5.93
C CYS A 25 -14.06 -12.36 7.31
N ASP A 26 -13.33 -12.02 8.35
CA ASP A 26 -13.57 -12.38 9.75
C ASP A 26 -13.78 -13.91 9.93
N ALA A 27 -12.96 -14.71 9.27
CA ALA A 27 -13.09 -16.16 9.25
C ALA A 27 -11.79 -16.86 8.85
N VAL A 28 -11.66 -18.13 9.22
CA VAL A 28 -10.64 -19.01 8.64
C VAL A 28 -11.03 -19.34 7.20
N THR A 29 -10.13 -19.06 6.26
CA THR A 29 -10.35 -19.27 4.83
C THR A 29 -9.14 -19.96 4.21
N ALA A 30 -9.29 -20.49 3.00
CA ALA A 30 -8.17 -20.95 2.21
C ALA A 30 -7.38 -19.73 1.70
N MET A 31 -6.07 -19.74 1.95
CA MET A 31 -5.10 -18.83 1.32
C MET A 31 -4.44 -19.59 0.17
N ARG A 32 -4.64 -19.12 -1.05
CA ARG A 32 -3.89 -19.62 -2.19
C ARG A 32 -2.48 -19.01 -2.13
N VAL A 33 -1.46 -19.84 -2.14
CA VAL A 33 -0.07 -19.42 -2.28
C VAL A 33 0.35 -19.65 -3.72
N GLY A 34 0.62 -18.57 -4.43
CA GLY A 34 1.03 -18.60 -5.84
C GLY A 34 2.54 -18.40 -6.01
N TRP A 35 3.03 -18.65 -7.22
CA TRP A 35 4.43 -18.50 -7.60
C TRP A 35 4.62 -17.50 -8.75
N GLU A 36 3.56 -16.85 -9.17
CA GLU A 36 3.49 -16.02 -10.36
C GLU A 36 4.48 -14.84 -10.33
N LEU A 37 4.76 -14.32 -9.12
CA LEU A 37 5.71 -13.23 -8.89
C LEU A 37 6.91 -13.71 -8.06
N GLY A 38 7.13 -15.03 -7.99
CA GLY A 38 8.24 -15.61 -7.24
C GLY A 38 9.59 -15.26 -7.86
N GLY A 39 10.57 -15.01 -7.02
CA GLY A 39 11.94 -14.66 -7.41
C GLY A 39 12.98 -15.58 -6.77
N GLY A 40 14.17 -15.61 -7.37
CA GLY A 40 15.33 -16.28 -6.78
C GLY A 40 15.94 -15.43 -5.67
N ALA A 41 16.20 -16.03 -4.51
CA ALA A 41 17.08 -15.44 -3.53
C ALA A 41 18.55 -15.59 -3.97
N GLY A 42 19.43 -14.74 -3.42
CA GLY A 42 20.86 -14.75 -3.76
C GLY A 42 21.59 -16.06 -3.44
N ASP A 43 20.97 -16.97 -2.69
CA ASP A 43 21.44 -18.32 -2.34
C ASP A 43 21.02 -19.40 -3.36
N GLY A 44 20.31 -19.02 -4.43
CA GLY A 44 19.78 -19.94 -5.44
C GLY A 44 18.44 -20.57 -5.10
N SER A 45 17.83 -20.24 -3.94
CA SER A 45 16.46 -20.64 -3.61
C SER A 45 15.46 -19.76 -4.37
N VAL A 46 14.27 -20.30 -4.61
CA VAL A 46 13.15 -19.56 -5.23
C VAL A 46 12.00 -19.54 -4.25
N HIS A 47 11.50 -18.36 -3.95
CA HIS A 47 10.40 -18.15 -3.00
C HIS A 47 9.22 -17.46 -3.67
N PRO A 48 7.97 -17.73 -3.22
CA PRO A 48 6.83 -16.91 -3.59
C PRO A 48 7.05 -15.45 -3.19
N ALA A 49 6.45 -14.52 -3.90
CA ALA A 49 6.32 -13.15 -3.42
C ALA A 49 5.24 -13.11 -2.32
N TRP A 50 5.62 -13.47 -1.10
CA TRP A 50 4.72 -13.79 0.01
C TRP A 50 3.67 -12.72 0.30
N THR A 51 4.02 -11.44 0.18
CA THR A 51 3.10 -10.32 0.40
C THR A 51 2.04 -10.21 -0.69
N GLU A 52 2.39 -10.61 -1.93
CA GLU A 52 1.55 -10.44 -3.12
C GLU A 52 0.82 -11.72 -3.53
N THR A 53 1.41 -12.89 -3.31
CA THR A 53 0.88 -14.15 -3.85
C THR A 53 0.21 -15.05 -2.81
N VAL A 54 0.12 -14.64 -1.54
CA VAL A 54 -0.73 -15.29 -0.54
C VAL A 54 -2.10 -14.61 -0.54
N VAL A 55 -3.01 -15.14 -1.32
CA VAL A 55 -4.30 -14.52 -1.61
C VAL A 55 -5.45 -15.29 -0.95
N CYS A 56 -6.33 -14.59 -0.25
CA CYS A 56 -7.54 -15.17 0.31
C CYS A 56 -8.51 -15.61 -0.80
N ALA A 57 -8.94 -16.87 -0.79
CA ALA A 57 -9.86 -17.41 -1.79
C ALA A 57 -11.27 -16.78 -1.74
N LYS A 58 -11.64 -16.09 -0.64
CA LYS A 58 -12.97 -15.50 -0.45
C LYS A 58 -13.01 -14.02 -0.82
N CYS A 59 -12.09 -13.20 -0.31
CA CYS A 59 -12.09 -11.74 -0.57
C CYS A 59 -11.08 -11.31 -1.64
N HIS A 60 -10.23 -12.22 -2.11
CA HIS A 60 -9.19 -11.99 -3.10
C HIS A 60 -8.10 -11.00 -2.69
N LEU A 61 -8.05 -10.59 -1.42
CA LEU A 61 -6.97 -9.74 -0.91
C LEU A 61 -5.69 -10.56 -0.72
N ASN A 62 -4.56 -9.99 -1.14
CA ASN A 62 -3.24 -10.53 -0.85
C ASN A 62 -2.86 -10.31 0.63
N SER A 63 -1.68 -10.79 1.04
CA SER A 63 -1.23 -10.71 2.43
C SER A 63 -1.11 -9.26 2.91
N ARG A 64 -0.52 -8.39 2.11
CA ARG A 64 -0.33 -6.97 2.40
C ARG A 64 -1.68 -6.24 2.58
N MET A 65 -2.60 -6.41 1.66
CA MET A 65 -3.94 -5.83 1.72
C MET A 65 -4.72 -6.30 2.96
N ARG A 66 -4.61 -7.59 3.32
CA ARG A 66 -5.24 -8.14 4.52
C ARG A 66 -4.65 -7.56 5.81
N ALA A 67 -3.34 -7.30 5.83
CA ALA A 67 -2.69 -6.68 6.97
C ALA A 67 -3.16 -5.24 7.21
N VAL A 68 -3.41 -4.46 6.14
CA VAL A 68 -4.02 -3.13 6.26
C VAL A 68 -5.42 -3.22 6.88
N ILE A 69 -6.26 -4.16 6.43
CA ILE A 69 -7.60 -4.35 7.01
C ILE A 69 -7.52 -4.78 8.48
N ASP A 70 -6.59 -5.67 8.81
CA ASP A 70 -6.35 -6.10 10.20
C ASP A 70 -5.90 -4.92 11.07
N PHE A 71 -4.96 -4.12 10.57
CA PHE A 71 -4.51 -2.90 11.24
C PHE A 71 -5.66 -1.92 11.51
N LEU A 72 -6.47 -1.63 10.49
CA LEU A 72 -7.63 -0.74 10.62
C LEU A 72 -8.59 -1.22 11.72
N LYS A 73 -8.95 -2.51 11.71
CA LYS A 73 -9.83 -3.11 12.71
C LYS A 73 -9.25 -3.09 14.13
N ALA A 74 -7.92 -3.22 14.25
CA ALA A 74 -7.26 -3.33 15.55
C ALA A 74 -6.86 -1.97 16.16
N ARG A 75 -6.65 -0.94 15.35
CA ARG A 75 -5.97 0.30 15.77
C ARG A 75 -6.72 1.58 15.46
N VAL A 76 -7.69 1.55 14.56
CA VAL A 76 -8.50 2.72 14.18
C VAL A 76 -9.88 2.58 14.81
N ASP A 77 -10.37 3.66 15.42
CA ASP A 77 -11.77 3.72 15.84
C ASP A 77 -12.66 3.87 14.59
N LEU A 78 -13.07 2.74 14.04
CA LEU A 78 -13.86 2.71 12.80
C LEU A 78 -15.18 3.47 12.92
N GLY A 79 -15.73 3.57 14.15
CA GLY A 79 -16.99 4.30 14.41
C GLY A 79 -16.83 5.82 14.36
N ALA A 80 -15.61 6.32 14.55
CA ALA A 80 -15.28 7.74 14.47
C ALA A 80 -14.90 8.21 13.04
N VAL A 81 -14.73 7.29 12.08
CA VAL A 81 -14.40 7.64 10.69
C VAL A 81 -15.67 7.97 9.92
N GLU A 82 -15.92 9.25 9.68
CA GLU A 82 -17.04 9.71 8.86
C GLU A 82 -16.67 9.79 7.38
N HIS A 83 -15.45 10.24 7.07
CA HIS A 83 -14.94 10.38 5.70
C HIS A 83 -13.60 9.69 5.54
N ALA A 84 -13.55 8.71 4.64
CA ALA A 84 -12.33 7.99 4.31
C ALA A 84 -11.94 8.21 2.84
N TYR A 85 -10.63 8.19 2.56
CA TYR A 85 -10.07 8.28 1.22
C TYR A 85 -9.06 7.15 0.99
N VAL A 86 -9.07 6.57 -0.22
CA VAL A 86 -8.07 5.61 -0.67
C VAL A 86 -7.53 5.99 -2.05
N ALA A 87 -6.22 5.95 -2.21
CA ALA A 87 -5.55 6.37 -3.45
C ALA A 87 -5.48 5.26 -4.53
N GLU A 88 -6.20 4.14 -4.33
CA GLU A 88 -6.27 3.00 -5.26
C GLU A 88 -7.72 2.52 -5.40
N GLN A 89 -8.44 3.08 -6.35
CA GLN A 89 -9.86 2.77 -6.59
C GLN A 89 -10.07 1.45 -7.33
N THR A 90 -9.06 0.95 -8.04
CA THR A 90 -9.20 -0.21 -8.94
C THR A 90 -8.67 -1.51 -8.34
N THR A 91 -8.29 -1.51 -7.07
CA THR A 91 -7.78 -2.68 -6.36
C THR A 91 -8.89 -3.44 -5.64
N PRO A 92 -8.73 -4.75 -5.37
CA PRO A 92 -9.68 -5.50 -4.53
C PRO A 92 -9.84 -4.93 -3.12
N SER A 93 -8.84 -4.20 -2.59
CA SER A 93 -8.94 -3.50 -1.31
C SER A 93 -10.03 -2.45 -1.29
N PHE A 94 -10.25 -1.75 -2.39
CA PHE A 94 -11.28 -0.71 -2.49
C PHE A 94 -12.67 -1.25 -2.18
N ASP A 95 -13.02 -2.42 -2.72
CA ASP A 95 -14.35 -3.02 -2.50
C ASP A 95 -14.58 -3.41 -1.03
N VAL A 96 -13.53 -3.91 -0.35
CA VAL A 96 -13.60 -4.25 1.07
C VAL A 96 -13.67 -2.99 1.93
N LEU A 97 -12.82 -1.98 1.65
CA LEU A 97 -12.84 -0.70 2.36
C LEU A 97 -14.16 0.04 2.20
N ARG A 98 -14.78 -0.01 1.01
CA ARG A 98 -16.09 0.60 0.76
C ARG A 98 -17.23 -0.05 1.57
N GLN A 99 -17.11 -1.34 1.90
CA GLN A 99 -18.05 -2.00 2.81
C GLN A 99 -17.83 -1.58 4.27
N MET A 100 -16.58 -1.27 4.66
CA MET A 100 -16.23 -0.78 5.99
C MET A 100 -16.59 0.69 6.19
N PHE A 101 -16.42 1.50 5.15
CA PHE A 101 -16.61 2.96 5.17
C PHE A 101 -17.56 3.37 4.03
N PRO A 102 -18.88 3.55 4.30
CA PRO A 102 -19.87 3.88 3.25
C PRO A 102 -19.58 5.19 2.51
N SER A 103 -18.89 6.14 3.15
CA SER A 103 -18.47 7.43 2.55
C SER A 103 -17.05 7.39 1.97
N LEU A 104 -16.50 6.19 1.71
CA LEU A 104 -15.18 6.04 1.10
C LEU A 104 -15.14 6.66 -0.29
N LEU A 105 -14.17 7.55 -0.49
CA LEU A 105 -13.82 8.07 -1.79
C LEU A 105 -12.54 7.38 -2.29
N GLY A 106 -12.49 7.02 -3.56
CA GLY A 106 -11.32 6.44 -4.19
C GLY A 106 -10.81 7.29 -5.35
N SER A 107 -9.54 7.16 -5.66
CA SER A 107 -8.93 7.74 -6.86
C SER A 107 -7.85 6.85 -7.45
N GLU A 108 -7.34 7.26 -8.62
CA GLU A 108 -6.14 6.72 -9.27
C GLU A 108 -5.29 7.88 -9.80
N TYR A 109 -3.99 7.66 -9.92
CA TYR A 109 -3.14 8.55 -10.71
C TYR A 109 -3.12 8.08 -12.17
N LEU A 110 -3.70 8.86 -13.08
CA LEU A 110 -3.85 8.48 -14.48
C LEU A 110 -2.77 9.05 -15.40
N GLY A 111 -1.95 9.99 -14.90
CA GLY A 111 -0.89 10.63 -15.66
C GLY A 111 -0.82 12.15 -15.43
N PRO A 112 0.28 12.79 -15.85
CA PRO A 112 0.50 14.22 -15.63
C PRO A 112 -0.37 15.12 -16.52
N GLU A 113 -1.02 14.58 -17.55
CA GLU A 113 -1.93 15.28 -18.45
C GLU A 113 -3.32 15.54 -17.86
N TYR A 114 -3.66 14.82 -16.76
CA TYR A 114 -4.94 14.96 -16.09
C TYR A 114 -4.85 15.90 -14.89
N LYS A 115 -5.95 16.56 -14.57
CA LYS A 115 -6.03 17.45 -13.40
C LYS A 115 -6.69 16.73 -12.23
N SER A 116 -6.15 16.93 -11.02
CA SER A 116 -6.76 16.42 -9.79
C SER A 116 -8.23 16.83 -9.71
N GLY A 117 -9.10 15.88 -9.39
CA GLY A 117 -10.55 16.03 -9.32
C GLY A 117 -11.31 15.63 -10.59
N GLU A 118 -10.65 15.47 -11.72
CA GLU A 118 -11.30 14.99 -12.95
C GLU A 118 -11.69 13.51 -12.83
N THR A 119 -12.75 13.15 -13.52
CA THR A 119 -13.23 11.75 -13.57
C THR A 119 -13.18 11.22 -14.99
N HIS A 120 -12.53 10.07 -15.15
CA HIS A 120 -12.30 9.44 -16.44
C HIS A 120 -12.86 8.03 -16.49
N LEU A 121 -13.20 7.57 -17.69
CA LEU A 121 -13.61 6.19 -17.94
C LEU A 121 -12.36 5.37 -18.31
N LEU A 122 -12.08 4.30 -17.58
CA LEU A 122 -10.97 3.41 -17.92
C LEU A 122 -11.28 2.65 -19.23
N VAL A 123 -10.28 2.54 -20.09
CA VAL A 123 -10.39 1.91 -21.43
C VAL A 123 -10.78 0.44 -21.36
N ARG A 124 -10.56 -0.24 -20.25
CA ARG A 124 -10.85 -1.67 -20.05
C ARG A 124 -12.19 -1.97 -19.39
N GLY A 125 -13.05 -0.98 -19.19
CA GLY A 125 -14.30 -1.23 -18.49
C GLY A 125 -15.19 0.00 -18.39
N GLU A 126 -16.37 -0.21 -17.86
CA GLU A 126 -17.36 0.84 -17.58
C GLU A 126 -17.06 1.59 -16.26
N THR A 127 -15.87 1.35 -15.68
CA THR A 127 -15.49 1.92 -14.38
C THR A 127 -15.03 3.36 -14.54
N ARG A 128 -15.72 4.26 -13.87
CA ARG A 128 -15.29 5.66 -13.73
C ARG A 128 -14.34 5.75 -12.55
N VAL A 129 -13.17 6.35 -12.78
CA VAL A 129 -12.17 6.62 -11.74
C VAL A 129 -11.93 8.12 -11.65
N ARG A 130 -11.75 8.60 -10.42
CA ARG A 130 -11.31 9.94 -10.14
C ARG A 130 -9.80 10.00 -10.26
N HIS A 131 -9.26 11.02 -10.94
CA HIS A 131 -7.83 11.29 -10.94
C HIS A 131 -7.46 12.19 -9.76
N GLU A 132 -6.41 11.80 -9.02
CA GLU A 132 -5.75 12.67 -8.03
C GLU A 132 -4.23 12.50 -8.11
N ASP A 133 -3.52 13.61 -8.02
CA ASP A 133 -2.10 13.67 -7.75
C ASP A 133 -1.93 13.93 -6.24
N LEU A 134 -1.34 12.98 -5.51
CA LEU A 134 -1.14 13.08 -4.07
C LEU A 134 -0.24 14.26 -3.66
N THR A 135 0.50 14.84 -4.60
CA THR A 135 1.29 16.07 -4.34
C THR A 135 0.47 17.36 -4.48
N ASN A 136 -0.75 17.26 -5.00
CA ASN A 136 -1.64 18.41 -5.24
C ASN A 136 -3.09 17.93 -5.40
N CYS A 137 -3.68 17.43 -4.33
CA CYS A 137 -5.04 16.90 -4.32
C CYS A 137 -6.08 18.02 -4.54
N SER A 138 -7.17 17.70 -5.21
CA SER A 138 -8.28 18.63 -5.41
C SER A 138 -9.19 18.83 -4.18
N PHE A 139 -8.94 18.07 -3.10
CA PHE A 139 -9.73 18.11 -1.89
C PHE A 139 -9.51 19.39 -1.06
N GLY A 140 -10.53 19.81 -0.32
CA GLY A 140 -10.40 20.87 0.67
C GLY A 140 -9.56 20.45 1.88
N ASP A 141 -9.19 21.42 2.72
CA ASP A 141 -8.51 21.17 3.98
C ASP A 141 -9.42 20.39 4.92
N ALA A 142 -8.82 19.48 5.72
CA ALA A 142 -9.52 18.71 6.73
C ALA A 142 -10.78 17.98 6.20
N ALA A 143 -10.65 17.33 5.03
CA ALA A 143 -11.75 16.65 4.36
C ALA A 143 -11.92 15.18 4.81
N PHE A 144 -10.88 14.55 5.38
CA PHE A 144 -10.89 13.12 5.68
C PHE A 144 -10.39 12.80 7.09
N ASP A 145 -11.03 11.84 7.74
CA ASP A 145 -10.60 11.28 9.03
C ASP A 145 -9.58 10.16 8.84
N LEU A 146 -9.65 9.48 7.70
CA LEU A 146 -8.79 8.36 7.35
C LEU A 146 -8.35 8.46 5.89
N VAL A 147 -7.05 8.33 5.66
CA VAL A 147 -6.47 8.10 4.33
C VAL A 147 -5.75 6.77 4.33
N VAL A 148 -5.98 5.95 3.29
CA VAL A 148 -5.30 4.67 3.09
C VAL A 148 -4.58 4.70 1.75
N THR A 149 -3.31 4.25 1.72
CA THR A 149 -2.57 3.99 0.47
C THR A 149 -1.77 2.69 0.58
N GLN A 150 -1.64 1.95 -0.52
CA GLN A 150 -0.95 0.67 -0.52
C GLN A 150 -0.01 0.59 -1.72
N ASP A 151 1.31 0.71 -1.43
CA ASP A 151 2.38 0.71 -2.44
C ASP A 151 2.15 1.80 -3.52
N VAL A 152 2.05 3.04 -3.05
CA VAL A 152 1.84 4.23 -3.89
C VAL A 152 3.03 5.19 -3.81
N PHE A 153 3.57 5.43 -2.61
CA PHE A 153 4.57 6.49 -2.41
C PHE A 153 5.89 6.25 -3.12
N GLU A 154 6.27 5.00 -3.38
CA GLU A 154 7.45 4.68 -4.18
C GLU A 154 7.34 5.18 -5.63
N HIS A 155 6.11 5.43 -6.09
CA HIS A 155 5.81 5.94 -7.44
C HIS A 155 5.63 7.45 -7.48
N VAL A 156 5.66 8.12 -6.33
CA VAL A 156 5.53 9.58 -6.21
C VAL A 156 6.91 10.22 -6.13
N PRO A 157 7.39 10.94 -7.14
CA PRO A 157 8.75 11.49 -7.14
C PRO A 157 9.04 12.39 -5.94
N ASP A 158 8.09 13.22 -5.53
CA ASP A 158 8.14 14.09 -4.35
C ASP A 158 7.15 13.60 -3.29
N TYR A 159 7.44 12.43 -2.70
CA TYR A 159 6.59 11.86 -1.66
C TYR A 159 6.50 12.73 -0.40
N ARG A 160 7.53 13.56 -0.11
CA ARG A 160 7.48 14.50 1.03
C ARG A 160 6.42 15.58 0.82
N LYS A 161 6.27 16.05 -0.41
CA LYS A 161 5.19 16.96 -0.78
C LYS A 161 3.83 16.26 -0.67
N ALA A 162 3.73 14.97 -1.06
CA ALA A 162 2.51 14.20 -0.85
C ALA A 162 2.18 14.07 0.64
N PHE A 163 3.14 13.81 1.52
CA PHE A 163 2.89 13.78 2.97
C PHE A 163 2.35 15.11 3.51
N ALA A 164 2.92 16.25 3.09
CA ALA A 164 2.42 17.57 3.47
C ALA A 164 0.99 17.81 2.98
N GLU A 165 0.67 17.36 1.77
CA GLU A 165 -0.67 17.45 1.20
C GLU A 165 -1.66 16.55 1.95
N LEU A 166 -1.26 15.34 2.34
CA LEU A 166 -2.08 14.45 3.17
C LEU A 166 -2.34 15.04 4.56
N VAL A 167 -1.35 15.71 5.17
CA VAL A 167 -1.59 16.47 6.40
C VAL A 167 -2.63 17.57 6.19
N ARG A 168 -2.61 18.26 5.05
CA ARG A 168 -3.59 19.31 4.75
C ARG A 168 -5.01 18.77 4.67
N ILE A 169 -5.21 17.66 3.94
CA ILE A 169 -6.54 17.08 3.69
C ILE A 169 -7.09 16.26 4.87
N LEU A 170 -6.25 15.81 5.81
CA LEU A 170 -6.69 15.12 7.01
C LEU A 170 -7.28 16.09 8.04
N THR A 171 -8.34 15.66 8.73
CA THR A 171 -8.91 16.35 9.89
C THR A 171 -7.92 16.37 11.07
N ALA A 172 -8.20 17.14 12.11
CA ALA A 172 -7.49 17.03 13.38
C ALA A 172 -7.65 15.59 13.92
N HIS A 173 -6.55 14.96 14.36
CA HIS A 173 -6.46 13.54 14.73
C HIS A 173 -6.73 12.56 13.58
N GLY A 174 -6.92 13.02 12.36
CA GLY A 174 -7.06 12.17 11.17
C GLY A 174 -5.80 11.32 10.95
N THR A 175 -6.01 10.11 10.43
CA THR A 175 -4.96 9.08 10.36
C THR A 175 -4.65 8.71 8.91
N LEU A 176 -3.36 8.63 8.59
CA LEU A 176 -2.83 7.98 7.41
C LEU A 176 -2.42 6.55 7.76
N VAL A 177 -2.89 5.56 6.99
CA VAL A 177 -2.44 4.15 7.06
C VAL A 177 -1.93 3.74 5.69
N PHE A 178 -0.72 3.17 5.62
CA PHE A 178 -0.15 2.83 4.32
C PHE A 178 0.83 1.66 4.35
N THR A 179 1.06 1.08 3.17
CA THR A 179 2.18 0.18 2.90
C THR A 179 3.07 0.75 1.81
N ILE A 180 4.31 0.32 1.81
CA ILE A 180 5.34 0.60 0.80
C ILE A 180 6.27 -0.60 0.72
N PRO A 181 6.97 -0.84 -0.40
CA PRO A 181 8.17 -1.65 -0.41
C PRO A 181 9.21 -1.03 0.53
N PHE A 182 9.44 -1.70 1.66
CA PHE A 182 10.25 -1.17 2.75
C PHE A 182 11.50 -2.02 2.98
N PHE A 183 12.65 -1.36 3.06
CA PHE A 183 13.95 -1.97 3.21
C PHE A 183 14.45 -1.73 4.65
N SER A 184 14.14 -2.68 5.54
CA SER A 184 14.42 -2.55 6.98
C SER A 184 15.91 -2.48 7.32
N GLU A 185 16.79 -2.84 6.38
CA GLU A 185 18.25 -2.70 6.48
C GLU A 185 18.74 -1.29 6.14
N LEU A 186 17.89 -0.43 5.55
CA LEU A 186 18.25 0.95 5.21
C LEU A 186 17.87 1.90 6.34
N ALA A 187 18.85 2.65 6.86
CA ALA A 187 18.57 3.77 7.76
C ALA A 187 17.90 4.93 6.99
N ASP A 188 18.43 5.21 5.79
CA ASP A 188 18.00 6.32 4.94
C ASP A 188 17.39 5.80 3.63
N THR A 189 16.34 6.46 3.18
CA THR A 189 15.69 6.24 1.90
C THR A 189 16.65 6.46 0.74
N ARG A 190 16.73 5.48 -0.16
CA ARG A 190 17.59 5.54 -1.34
C ARG A 190 16.78 6.00 -2.56
N VAL A 191 17.15 7.15 -3.11
CA VAL A 191 16.55 7.67 -4.35
C VAL A 191 17.04 6.86 -5.54
N ARG A 192 16.11 6.36 -6.36
CA ARG A 192 16.37 5.55 -7.56
C ARG A 192 16.31 6.39 -8.85
N ALA A 193 15.40 7.36 -8.88
CA ALA A 193 15.22 8.26 -10.00
C ALA A 193 14.72 9.63 -9.53
N THR A 194 14.93 10.63 -10.33
CA THR A 194 14.42 12.00 -10.10
C THR A 194 13.72 12.52 -11.35
N VAL A 195 12.81 13.46 -11.17
CA VAL A 195 12.12 14.16 -12.28
C VAL A 195 12.65 15.60 -12.35
N GLY A 196 13.18 15.97 -13.50
CA GLY A 196 13.63 17.33 -13.78
C GLY A 196 12.97 17.88 -15.06
N THR A 197 13.37 19.08 -15.46
CA THR A 197 12.86 19.73 -16.69
C THR A 197 13.14 18.94 -17.98
N ALA A 198 14.19 18.09 -17.96
CA ALA A 198 14.56 17.21 -19.08
C ALA A 198 13.88 15.82 -19.01
N GLY A 199 13.00 15.60 -18.04
CA GLY A 199 12.34 14.30 -17.80
C GLY A 199 12.96 13.52 -16.65
N VAL A 200 12.80 12.19 -16.68
CA VAL A 200 13.29 11.28 -15.64
C VAL A 200 14.79 11.02 -15.79
N THR A 201 15.50 11.14 -14.67
CA THR A 201 16.92 10.76 -14.57
C THR A 201 17.04 9.57 -13.62
N HIS A 202 17.54 8.43 -14.12
CA HIS A 202 17.76 7.22 -13.32
C HIS A 202 19.12 7.29 -12.61
N LEU A 203 19.10 7.15 -11.28
CA LEU A 203 20.30 7.05 -10.44
C LEU A 203 20.68 5.59 -10.18
N LEU A 204 19.71 4.68 -10.25
CA LEU A 204 19.85 3.22 -10.17
C LEU A 204 19.15 2.58 -11.38
N PRO A 205 19.42 1.30 -11.68
CA PRO A 205 18.67 0.59 -12.72
C PRO A 205 17.15 0.75 -12.52
N PRO A 206 16.39 1.05 -13.59
CA PRO A 206 14.94 1.23 -13.47
C PRO A 206 14.25 0.03 -12.83
N GLU A 207 13.35 0.31 -11.92
CA GLU A 207 12.45 -0.68 -11.31
C GLU A 207 11.03 -0.24 -11.58
N VAL A 208 10.21 -1.16 -12.11
CA VAL A 208 8.84 -0.88 -12.52
C VAL A 208 7.94 -1.92 -11.89
N HIS A 209 6.92 -1.46 -11.18
CA HIS A 209 5.86 -2.32 -10.62
C HIS A 209 4.64 -2.39 -11.53
N GLY A 210 3.76 -3.35 -11.29
CA GLY A 210 2.49 -3.44 -11.99
C GLY A 210 1.61 -2.21 -11.69
N ASN A 211 0.86 -1.77 -12.72
CA ASN A 211 -0.10 -0.68 -12.59
C ASN A 211 -1.47 -1.14 -13.11
N PRO A 212 -2.53 -1.13 -12.29
CA PRO A 212 -3.84 -1.61 -12.72
C PRO A 212 -4.48 -0.75 -13.81
N VAL A 213 -4.07 0.51 -13.96
CA VAL A 213 -4.63 1.46 -14.95
C VAL A 213 -3.73 1.69 -16.16
N SER A 214 -2.50 1.14 -16.16
CA SER A 214 -1.55 1.26 -17.29
C SER A 214 -0.82 -0.05 -17.56
N SER A 215 -0.60 -0.38 -18.83
CA SER A 215 0.20 -1.54 -19.23
C SER A 215 1.72 -1.29 -19.15
N GLU A 216 2.14 -0.04 -18.99
CA GLU A 216 3.56 0.34 -18.90
C GLU A 216 4.14 0.13 -17.50
N GLY A 217 3.26 -0.08 -16.50
CA GLY A 217 3.63 -0.16 -15.10
C GLY A 217 3.89 1.22 -14.48
N SER A 218 4.38 1.22 -13.25
CA SER A 218 4.75 2.41 -12.47
C SER A 218 6.22 2.37 -12.09
N LEU A 219 6.97 3.42 -12.44
CA LEU A 219 8.39 3.55 -12.07
C LEU A 219 8.52 3.77 -10.56
N CYS A 220 9.49 3.09 -9.94
CA CYS A 220 9.87 3.32 -8.55
C CYS A 220 10.95 4.41 -8.47
N PHE A 221 10.66 5.48 -7.75
CA PHE A 221 11.56 6.62 -7.55
C PHE A 221 12.44 6.45 -6.32
N GLN A 222 12.03 5.66 -5.32
CA GLN A 222 12.79 5.43 -4.10
C GLN A 222 12.60 4.03 -3.52
N ASN A 223 13.63 3.59 -2.76
CA ASN A 223 13.58 2.49 -1.84
C ASN A 223 13.58 3.08 -0.43
N PHE A 224 12.47 2.90 0.30
CA PHE A 224 12.28 3.52 1.60
C PHE A 224 13.08 2.85 2.71
N GLY A 225 13.72 3.66 3.55
CA GLY A 225 14.38 3.32 4.79
C GLY A 225 13.63 3.87 6.02
N TRP A 226 14.24 3.75 7.20
CA TRP A 226 13.63 4.17 8.47
C TRP A 226 13.41 5.67 8.61
N ASP A 227 14.13 6.50 7.85
CA ASP A 227 13.97 7.96 7.79
C ASP A 227 12.57 8.39 7.33
N ILE A 228 11.78 7.51 6.72
CA ILE A 228 10.38 7.79 6.34
C ILE A 228 9.53 8.21 7.56
N LEU A 229 9.82 7.67 8.76
CA LEU A 229 9.10 8.06 9.97
C LEU A 229 9.42 9.50 10.38
N ASP A 230 10.65 9.95 10.14
CA ASP A 230 11.06 11.33 10.39
C ASP A 230 10.52 12.28 9.31
N ASP A 231 10.47 11.83 8.07
CA ASP A 231 9.82 12.57 6.97
C ASP A 231 8.32 12.81 7.25
N LEU A 232 7.61 11.82 7.77
CA LEU A 232 6.21 11.98 8.19
C LEU A 232 6.07 13.04 9.29
N ARG A 233 6.92 12.99 10.33
CA ARG A 233 6.93 13.99 11.42
C ARG A 233 7.28 15.38 10.88
N ALA A 234 8.26 15.48 10.00
CA ALA A 234 8.65 16.74 9.37
C ALA A 234 7.52 17.33 8.49
N ALA A 235 6.67 16.48 7.87
CA ALA A 235 5.50 16.93 7.13
C ALA A 235 4.37 17.48 8.02
N GLY A 236 4.37 17.18 9.33
CA GLY A 236 3.38 17.70 10.29
C GLY A 236 2.51 16.65 10.97
N PHE A 237 2.81 15.35 10.81
CA PHE A 237 2.19 14.32 11.63
C PHE A 237 2.76 14.37 13.06
N ALA A 238 1.89 14.27 14.06
CA ALA A 238 2.29 14.29 15.47
C ALA A 238 2.89 12.96 15.92
N ASP A 239 2.39 11.87 15.35
CA ASP A 239 2.85 10.51 15.63
C ASP A 239 3.00 9.72 14.34
N ALA A 240 4.06 8.91 14.24
CA ALA A 240 4.32 8.05 13.10
C ALA A 240 5.05 6.78 13.58
N PHE A 241 4.54 5.62 13.18
CA PHE A 241 5.12 4.33 13.55
C PHE A 241 4.93 3.28 12.47
N ALA A 242 5.73 2.20 12.55
CA ALA A 242 5.65 1.03 11.72
C ALA A 242 5.20 -0.17 12.56
N SER A 243 4.16 -0.86 12.14
CA SER A 243 3.68 -2.10 12.74
C SER A 243 4.16 -3.29 11.93
N LEU A 244 4.92 -4.18 12.57
CA LEU A 244 5.43 -5.39 11.93
C LEU A 244 4.33 -6.43 11.82
N TYR A 245 4.17 -6.99 10.62
CA TYR A 245 3.24 -8.07 10.30
C TYR A 245 4.02 -9.34 9.91
N TRP A 246 3.78 -10.36 10.67
CA TRP A 246 4.21 -11.73 10.42
C TRP A 246 3.39 -12.68 11.28
N GLY A 247 2.82 -13.72 10.71
CA GLY A 247 2.05 -14.69 11.48
C GLY A 247 1.41 -15.76 10.60
N PRO A 248 1.80 -17.04 10.77
CA PRO A 248 1.23 -18.13 10.00
C PRO A 248 -0.29 -18.26 10.16
N TRP A 249 -0.81 -17.94 11.36
CA TRP A 249 -2.25 -18.04 11.65
C TRP A 249 -3.12 -17.04 10.90
N GLN A 250 -2.55 -15.88 10.53
CA GLN A 250 -3.19 -14.87 9.69
C GLN A 250 -2.80 -15.00 8.21
N GLY A 251 -2.00 -16.00 7.87
CA GLY A 251 -1.49 -16.17 6.52
C GLY A 251 -0.53 -15.08 6.08
N HIS A 252 0.18 -14.44 7.02
CA HIS A 252 1.30 -13.53 6.75
C HIS A 252 2.59 -14.32 6.83
N LEU A 253 3.00 -14.87 5.67
CA LEU A 253 4.11 -15.79 5.51
C LEU A 253 5.33 -15.10 4.91
N GLY A 254 6.48 -15.77 4.96
CA GLY A 254 7.74 -15.28 4.43
C GLY A 254 8.42 -14.27 5.34
N LEU A 255 9.06 -13.26 4.77
CA LEU A 255 9.68 -12.19 5.54
C LEU A 255 8.64 -11.30 6.21
N PRO A 256 8.91 -10.82 7.44
CA PRO A 256 8.10 -9.78 8.05
C PRO A 256 8.02 -8.54 7.16
N PHE A 257 6.85 -7.91 7.13
CA PHE A 257 6.63 -6.64 6.43
C PHE A 257 5.91 -5.66 7.35
N PHE A 258 5.74 -4.43 6.90
CA PHE A 258 5.25 -3.37 7.77
C PHE A 258 4.00 -2.71 7.21
N VAL A 259 3.07 -2.37 8.12
CA VAL A 259 2.01 -1.39 7.91
C VAL A 259 2.39 -0.13 8.68
N PHE A 260 2.43 0.99 8.00
CA PHE A 260 2.77 2.29 8.56
C PHE A 260 1.51 3.05 8.92
N SER A 261 1.60 3.84 10.00
CA SER A 261 0.54 4.75 10.37
C SER A 261 1.11 6.06 10.88
N ALA A 262 0.43 7.15 10.55
CA ALA A 262 0.76 8.47 11.04
C ALA A 262 -0.53 9.25 11.36
N THR A 263 -0.54 9.96 12.49
CA THR A 263 -1.72 10.70 12.97
C THR A 263 -1.41 12.20 13.00
N LYS A 264 -2.30 13.01 12.42
CA LYS A 264 -2.20 14.47 12.45
C LYS A 264 -2.45 14.99 13.86
N ALA A 265 -1.70 16.02 14.26
CA ALA A 265 -1.91 16.70 15.55
C ALA A 265 -3.36 17.23 15.65
N GLY A 266 -3.95 17.11 16.84
CA GLY A 266 -5.10 17.91 17.23
C GLY A 266 -4.66 19.38 17.43
N ARG A 267 -5.45 20.30 16.97
CA ARG A 267 -5.27 21.72 17.31
C ARG A 267 -5.96 22.03 18.63
#